data_dcaf3da1aba653edfdddb7c80d54f486
#
_entry.id   dcaf3da1aba653edfdddb7c80d54f486
#
_cell.length_a   1.000
_cell.length_b   1.000
_cell.length_c   1.000
_cell.angle_alpha   90.00
_cell.angle_beta   90.00
_cell.angle_gamma   90.00
#
_symmetry.space_group_name_H-M   'P 1'
#
loop_
_entity.id
_entity.type
_entity.pdbx_description
1 polymer ?
#
loop_
_entity_poly.entity_id
_entity_poly.type
_entity_poly.pdbx_seq_one_letter_code
_entity_poly.pdbx_strand_id
1 'polypeptide(L)'
;MNLHEYQGKQILKSYGVAIQEGIVAENPDQAVEAAKQLTAQTGTEWWVVKAQIHAGGRGKGGGVKLAKNLDEVKERAGQIIGMNLVTPQTGPQGKVVHKVLIAQDVYYPGPSKTAEFYMSVLLNRQTGRNIIMYSTEGGMDIEEVAEKTPERIFKEEIDPKVGLQAFQTRKIAFNLGLSGNAFKEMTRFVAALYKAYDETDSSMFEINPVLKTSDDKIIAVDAKVNLDENGLFRHPDYLAMRDVLEEDPTEVEAGEHNLNYVKLDGNVGCMVNGAGLAMATMDIIKLAGGEPANFLDVGGTANAARVEQAFRIILKDPHVKAILVNIFGGIVRCDRVAQGIVDAYKNIGEIPVPIIVRLQGTNADEAKKLIDESGLKVSSAIELKEAADLVQKVVG
;
A
#
# COMPACT_ATOMS: atom_id res chain seq x y z
N MET A 1 1.34 5.57 -2.40
CA MET A 1 2.67 4.94 -2.60
C MET A 1 3.24 4.51 -1.26
N ASN A 2 3.56 3.23 -1.09
CA ASN A 2 4.21 2.73 0.12
C ASN A 2 5.72 3.03 0.09
N LEU A 3 6.31 3.27 1.27
CA LEU A 3 7.74 3.45 1.43
C LEU A 3 8.35 2.33 2.27
N HIS A 4 9.62 2.03 2.04
CA HIS A 4 10.41 1.21 2.96
C HIS A 4 10.60 1.92 4.31
N GLU A 5 10.82 1.17 5.37
CA GLU A 5 11.06 1.69 6.72
C GLU A 5 12.17 2.76 6.73
N TYR A 6 13.30 2.51 6.06
CA TYR A 6 14.42 3.45 6.05
C TYR A 6 14.07 4.78 5.35
N GLN A 7 13.26 4.73 4.29
CA GLN A 7 12.79 5.94 3.58
C GLN A 7 11.82 6.74 4.46
N GLY A 8 10.85 6.05 5.08
CA GLY A 8 9.95 6.68 6.05
C GLY A 8 10.70 7.32 7.23
N LYS A 9 11.73 6.66 7.76
CA LYS A 9 12.60 7.22 8.80
C LYS A 9 13.38 8.44 8.33
N GLN A 10 13.87 8.47 7.09
CA GLN A 10 14.53 9.64 6.53
C GLN A 10 13.60 10.86 6.47
N ILE A 11 12.35 10.64 6.04
CA ILE A 11 11.33 11.70 6.06
C ILE A 11 11.10 12.17 7.50
N LEU A 12 10.82 11.27 8.43
CA LEU A 12 10.61 11.62 9.85
C LEU A 12 11.78 12.43 10.42
N LYS A 13 13.01 12.00 10.16
CA LYS A 13 14.22 12.69 10.59
C LYS A 13 14.33 14.11 10.04
N SER A 14 13.96 14.34 8.78
CA SER A 14 14.01 15.67 8.15
C SER A 14 13.04 16.66 8.80
N TYR A 15 11.98 16.17 9.46
CA TYR A 15 11.04 16.95 10.24
C TYR A 15 11.38 17.05 11.73
N GLY A 16 12.53 16.48 12.14
CA GLY A 16 13.00 16.54 13.54
C GLY A 16 12.43 15.47 14.45
N VAL A 17 11.80 14.42 13.90
CA VAL A 17 11.43 13.24 14.69
C VAL A 17 12.68 12.41 14.97
N ALA A 18 12.92 12.10 16.24
CA ALA A 18 14.02 11.21 16.61
C ALA A 18 13.73 9.78 16.15
N ILE A 19 14.66 9.17 15.48
CA ILE A 19 14.54 7.83 14.88
C ILE A 19 15.62 6.90 15.40
N GLN A 20 15.37 5.60 15.34
CA GLN A 20 16.44 4.60 15.38
C GLN A 20 17.27 4.74 14.11
N GLU A 21 18.54 5.13 14.24
CA GLU A 21 19.43 5.30 13.10
C GLU A 21 19.74 3.95 12.43
N GLY A 22 19.95 3.99 11.11
CA GLY A 22 20.26 2.80 10.36
C GLY A 22 20.77 3.10 8.95
N ILE A 23 21.46 2.11 8.38
CA ILE A 23 22.07 2.17 7.05
C ILE A 23 21.63 0.94 6.26
N VAL A 24 21.19 1.14 5.01
CA VAL A 24 20.72 0.08 4.11
C VAL A 24 21.91 -0.69 3.53
N ALA A 25 21.73 -2.00 3.37
CA ALA A 25 22.66 -2.88 2.69
C ALA A 25 21.92 -3.87 1.79
N GLU A 26 22.48 -4.15 0.61
CA GLU A 26 21.93 -5.07 -0.40
C GLU A 26 22.66 -6.41 -0.45
N ASN A 27 23.77 -6.53 0.27
CA ASN A 27 24.52 -7.76 0.43
C ASN A 27 25.21 -7.82 1.81
N PRO A 28 25.69 -9.02 2.24
CA PRO A 28 26.30 -9.20 3.55
C PRO A 28 27.56 -8.37 3.80
N ASP A 29 28.36 -8.08 2.78
CA ASP A 29 29.59 -7.30 2.94
C ASP A 29 29.27 -5.82 3.16
N GLN A 30 28.29 -5.27 2.42
CA GLN A 30 27.76 -3.93 2.68
C GLN A 30 27.13 -3.83 4.08
N ALA A 31 26.48 -4.90 4.57
CA ALA A 31 25.90 -4.90 5.90
C ALA A 31 26.97 -4.74 7.00
N VAL A 32 28.13 -5.38 6.84
CA VAL A 32 29.26 -5.21 7.76
C VAL A 32 29.80 -3.77 7.72
N GLU A 33 29.98 -3.20 6.54
CA GLU A 33 30.44 -1.80 6.43
C GLU A 33 29.40 -0.81 6.98
N ALA A 34 28.11 -1.05 6.76
CA ALA A 34 27.02 -0.27 7.36
C ALA A 34 27.08 -0.33 8.92
N ALA A 35 27.33 -1.51 9.48
CA ALA A 35 27.45 -1.68 10.92
C ALA A 35 28.65 -0.89 11.51
N LYS A 36 29.81 -0.92 10.85
CA LYS A 36 30.99 -0.14 11.25
C LYS A 36 30.71 1.36 11.20
N GLN A 37 30.10 1.83 10.11
CA GLN A 37 29.74 3.24 9.95
C GLN A 37 28.74 3.67 11.03
N LEU A 38 27.73 2.84 11.32
CA LEU A 38 26.72 3.13 12.35
C LEU A 38 27.34 3.17 13.74
N THR A 39 28.30 2.29 14.05
CA THR A 39 29.07 2.38 15.30
C THR A 39 29.83 3.70 15.42
N ALA A 40 30.48 4.14 14.36
CA ALA A 40 31.19 5.43 14.35
C ALA A 40 30.26 6.63 14.55
N GLN A 41 29.02 6.55 14.04
CA GLN A 41 28.04 7.63 14.14
C GLN A 41 27.31 7.68 15.48
N THR A 42 26.98 6.52 16.05
CA THR A 42 26.05 6.40 17.20
C THR A 42 26.66 5.80 18.45
N GLY A 43 27.86 5.20 18.34
CA GLY A 43 28.48 4.45 19.43
C GLY A 43 27.83 3.09 19.72
N THR A 44 26.91 2.62 18.87
CA THR A 44 26.26 1.32 19.09
C THR A 44 27.27 0.17 18.95
N GLU A 45 27.16 -0.80 19.85
CA GLU A 45 27.98 -2.02 19.84
C GLU A 45 27.21 -3.25 19.34
N TRP A 46 25.88 -3.15 19.30
CA TRP A 46 24.97 -4.16 18.80
C TRP A 46 24.10 -3.58 17.70
N TRP A 47 23.65 -4.43 16.79
CA TRP A 47 22.85 -4.02 15.63
C TRP A 47 21.63 -4.90 15.49
N VAL A 48 20.60 -4.34 14.87
CA VAL A 48 19.41 -5.08 14.45
C VAL A 48 19.40 -5.13 12.91
N VAL A 49 19.41 -6.35 12.36
CA VAL A 49 19.30 -6.58 10.91
C VAL A 49 17.83 -6.74 10.57
N LYS A 50 17.27 -5.81 9.79
CA LYS A 50 15.83 -5.71 9.52
C LYS A 50 15.55 -5.82 8.02
N ALA A 51 14.80 -6.83 7.60
CA ALA A 51 14.31 -6.96 6.22
C ALA A 51 13.57 -5.70 5.78
N GLN A 52 13.79 -5.25 4.56
CA GLN A 52 13.09 -4.12 3.96
C GLN A 52 12.12 -4.64 2.91
N ILE A 53 10.84 -4.73 3.27
CA ILE A 53 9.69 -5.05 2.40
C ILE A 53 8.52 -4.15 2.76
N HIS A 54 7.59 -3.93 1.84
CA HIS A 54 6.35 -3.17 2.08
C HIS A 54 5.30 -4.00 2.83
N ALA A 55 5.69 -4.58 3.96
CA ALA A 55 4.77 -5.31 4.84
C ALA A 55 5.18 -5.21 6.30
N GLY A 56 4.18 -5.20 7.19
CA GLY A 56 4.37 -5.33 8.63
C GLY A 56 4.55 -6.78 9.09
N GLY A 57 4.78 -6.97 10.41
CA GLY A 57 4.94 -8.29 11.00
C GLY A 57 6.26 -9.00 10.66
N ARG A 58 7.26 -8.28 10.13
CA ARG A 58 8.57 -8.81 9.71
C ARG A 58 9.28 -9.60 10.80
N GLY A 59 9.18 -9.15 12.06
CA GLY A 59 9.77 -9.85 13.19
C GLY A 59 9.17 -11.25 13.39
N LYS A 60 7.85 -11.40 13.29
CA LYS A 60 7.15 -12.70 13.39
C LYS A 60 7.56 -13.66 12.28
N GLY A 61 7.85 -13.13 11.08
CA GLY A 61 8.33 -13.91 9.92
C GLY A 61 9.84 -14.22 9.94
N GLY A 62 10.59 -13.78 10.96
CA GLY A 62 12.04 -13.99 11.05
C GLY A 62 12.89 -12.98 10.28
N GLY A 63 12.28 -11.92 9.76
CA GLY A 63 12.94 -10.83 9.01
C GLY A 63 13.62 -9.76 9.89
N VAL A 64 13.66 -9.93 11.22
CA VAL A 64 14.32 -9.02 12.16
C VAL A 64 15.17 -9.84 13.11
N LYS A 65 16.48 -9.58 13.13
CA LYS A 65 17.44 -10.34 13.95
C LYS A 65 18.46 -9.43 14.61
N LEU A 66 18.74 -9.68 15.91
CA LEU A 66 19.81 -9.03 16.64
C LEU A 66 21.16 -9.61 16.24
N ALA A 67 22.18 -8.77 16.14
CA ALA A 67 23.59 -9.13 15.93
C ALA A 67 24.47 -8.41 16.97
N LYS A 68 25.36 -9.16 17.62
CA LYS A 68 26.20 -8.69 18.72
C LYS A 68 27.67 -8.46 18.31
N ASN A 69 28.01 -8.84 17.10
CA ASN A 69 29.33 -8.66 16.48
C ASN A 69 29.20 -8.61 14.96
N LEU A 70 30.25 -8.22 14.26
CA LEU A 70 30.25 -8.05 12.80
C LEU A 70 30.05 -9.36 12.04
N ASP A 71 30.52 -10.49 12.58
CA ASP A 71 30.33 -11.81 11.96
C ASP A 71 28.83 -12.19 11.99
N GLU A 72 28.16 -11.95 13.10
CA GLU A 72 26.72 -12.13 13.20
C GLU A 72 25.94 -11.17 12.26
N VAL A 73 26.39 -9.91 12.08
CA VAL A 73 25.79 -9.00 11.11
C VAL A 73 25.85 -9.60 9.70
N LYS A 74 27.02 -10.10 9.31
CA LYS A 74 27.22 -10.76 7.99
C LYS A 74 26.33 -11.98 7.85
N GLU A 75 26.32 -12.86 8.86
CA GLU A 75 25.50 -14.08 8.87
C GLU A 75 24.01 -13.75 8.77
N ARG A 76 23.50 -12.84 9.61
CA ARG A 76 22.06 -12.47 9.64
C ARG A 76 21.63 -11.79 8.33
N ALA A 77 22.47 -10.91 7.78
CA ALA A 77 22.20 -10.31 6.47
C ALA A 77 22.13 -11.37 5.37
N GLY A 78 23.07 -12.33 5.35
CA GLY A 78 23.04 -13.44 4.39
C GLY A 78 21.85 -14.38 4.52
N GLN A 79 21.29 -14.53 5.75
CA GLN A 79 20.08 -15.31 5.99
C GLN A 79 18.79 -14.59 5.54
N ILE A 80 18.78 -13.25 5.63
CA ILE A 80 17.59 -12.44 5.38
C ILE A 80 17.49 -11.98 3.93
N ILE A 81 18.62 -11.56 3.32
CA ILE A 81 18.63 -11.16 1.91
C ILE A 81 18.38 -12.38 1.03
N GLY A 82 17.43 -12.29 0.13
CA GLY A 82 16.99 -13.38 -0.76
C GLY A 82 15.96 -14.33 -0.16
N MET A 83 15.65 -14.24 1.15
CA MET A 83 14.59 -15.06 1.73
C MET A 83 13.19 -14.64 1.21
N ASN A 84 12.30 -15.61 1.07
CA ASN A 84 10.89 -15.30 0.88
C ASN A 84 10.24 -15.10 2.27
N LEU A 85 9.97 -13.85 2.62
CA LEU A 85 9.47 -13.47 3.95
C LEU A 85 7.95 -13.53 3.99
N VAL A 86 7.43 -14.51 4.72
CA VAL A 86 6.00 -14.69 4.97
C VAL A 86 5.61 -13.99 6.26
N THR A 87 4.63 -13.08 6.17
CA THR A 87 4.06 -12.34 7.31
C THR A 87 2.53 -12.38 7.21
N PRO A 88 1.80 -12.01 8.26
CA PRO A 88 0.34 -11.88 8.16
C PRO A 88 -0.13 -10.94 7.03
N GLN A 89 0.69 -9.93 6.68
CA GLN A 89 0.35 -8.95 5.64
C GLN A 89 0.79 -9.37 4.22
N THR A 90 1.82 -10.21 4.07
CA THR A 90 2.22 -10.72 2.75
C THR A 90 1.40 -11.92 2.30
N GLY A 91 0.65 -12.54 3.21
CA GLY A 91 -0.01 -13.81 2.95
C GLY A 91 0.97 -14.99 2.74
N PRO A 92 0.46 -16.17 2.37
CA PRO A 92 1.28 -17.39 2.22
C PRO A 92 2.30 -17.33 1.09
N GLN A 93 2.12 -16.45 0.13
CA GLN A 93 3.04 -16.27 -1.00
C GLN A 93 4.35 -15.61 -0.56
N GLY A 94 4.31 -14.77 0.49
CA GLY A 94 5.45 -14.02 0.99
C GLY A 94 5.93 -12.94 0.03
N LYS A 95 7.05 -12.30 0.40
CA LYS A 95 7.79 -11.36 -0.44
C LYS A 95 9.29 -11.64 -0.36
N VAL A 96 9.98 -11.56 -1.48
CA VAL A 96 11.44 -11.71 -1.54
C VAL A 96 12.09 -10.47 -0.95
N VAL A 97 13.02 -10.67 -0.02
CA VAL A 97 13.78 -9.57 0.61
C VAL A 97 14.99 -9.23 -0.26
N HIS A 98 15.02 -8.02 -0.82
CA HIS A 98 16.14 -7.55 -1.66
C HIS A 98 17.19 -6.77 -0.89
N LYS A 99 16.84 -6.17 0.24
CA LYS A 99 17.74 -5.32 1.05
C LYS A 99 17.40 -5.41 2.53
N VAL A 100 18.37 -5.10 3.37
CA VAL A 100 18.22 -5.01 4.83
C VAL A 100 18.60 -3.63 5.33
N LEU A 101 18.00 -3.23 6.44
CA LEU A 101 18.41 -2.07 7.23
C LEU A 101 19.24 -2.57 8.41
N ILE A 102 20.49 -2.14 8.51
CA ILE A 102 21.31 -2.32 9.70
C ILE A 102 21.03 -1.17 10.62
N ALA A 103 20.33 -1.43 11.72
CA ALA A 103 19.86 -0.43 12.65
C ALA A 103 20.61 -0.52 13.97
N GLN A 104 20.80 0.63 14.67
CA GLN A 104 21.40 0.66 15.99
C GLN A 104 20.53 -0.07 17.03
N ASP A 105 21.14 -0.65 18.05
CA ASP A 105 20.41 -1.07 19.24
C ASP A 105 20.00 0.16 20.06
N VAL A 106 18.71 0.24 20.41
CA VAL A 106 18.12 1.33 21.20
C VAL A 106 17.58 0.84 22.55
N TYR A 107 17.76 -0.45 22.86
CA TYR A 107 17.33 -1.08 24.11
C TYR A 107 18.49 -1.22 25.10
N TYR A 108 19.28 -0.17 25.25
CA TYR A 108 20.41 -0.14 26.16
C TYR A 108 19.99 0.11 27.63
N PRO A 109 20.74 -0.41 28.62
CA PRO A 109 20.47 -0.17 30.01
C PRO A 109 20.67 1.30 30.38
N GLY A 110 19.88 1.81 31.33
CA GLY A 110 19.94 3.20 31.79
C GLY A 110 19.11 3.43 33.05
N PRO A 111 18.96 4.70 33.49
CA PRO A 111 18.36 5.06 34.77
C PRO A 111 16.85 4.84 34.84
N SER A 112 16.14 4.79 33.71
CA SER A 112 14.68 4.60 33.69
C SER A 112 14.28 3.35 32.95
N LYS A 113 13.07 2.83 33.24
CA LYS A 113 12.51 1.68 32.52
C LYS A 113 12.10 2.09 31.10
N THR A 114 12.44 1.28 30.10
CA THR A 114 11.94 1.43 28.72
C THR A 114 10.45 1.14 28.65
N ALA A 115 9.77 1.79 27.71
CA ALA A 115 8.37 1.53 27.40
C ALA A 115 8.13 1.67 25.88
N GLU A 116 7.27 0.83 25.36
CA GLU A 116 6.87 0.82 23.95
C GLU A 116 5.45 1.33 23.81
N PHE A 117 5.23 2.17 22.79
CA PHE A 117 3.94 2.74 22.47
C PHE A 117 3.62 2.49 21.00
N TYR A 118 2.34 2.44 20.69
CA TYR A 118 1.85 2.55 19.33
C TYR A 118 1.47 3.99 19.01
N MET A 119 1.76 4.45 17.80
CA MET A 119 1.29 5.75 17.33
C MET A 119 1.09 5.74 15.82
N SER A 120 -0.05 6.25 15.37
CA SER A 120 -0.32 6.44 13.94
C SER A 120 -1.03 7.75 13.68
N VAL A 121 -0.82 8.31 12.49
CA VAL A 121 -1.56 9.45 11.95
C VAL A 121 -2.22 9.02 10.66
N LEU A 122 -3.54 9.21 10.55
CA LEU A 122 -4.32 8.81 9.39
C LEU A 122 -5.60 9.66 9.24
N LEU A 123 -6.22 9.55 8.07
CA LEU A 123 -7.50 10.21 7.81
C LEU A 123 -8.68 9.38 8.36
N ASN A 124 -9.49 9.98 9.22
CA ASN A 124 -10.80 9.44 9.55
C ASN A 124 -11.80 9.81 8.44
N ARG A 125 -12.14 8.85 7.60
CA ARG A 125 -13.04 9.05 6.45
C ARG A 125 -14.47 9.39 6.84
N GLN A 126 -14.92 9.03 8.04
CA GLN A 126 -16.27 9.34 8.52
C GLN A 126 -16.42 10.82 8.87
N THR A 127 -15.39 11.43 9.47
CA THR A 127 -15.43 12.82 9.92
C THR A 127 -14.70 13.77 8.95
N GLY A 128 -13.91 13.24 8.00
CA GLY A 128 -13.07 14.02 7.10
C GLY A 128 -11.94 14.75 7.83
N ARG A 129 -11.55 14.25 9.02
CA ARG A 129 -10.49 14.84 9.85
C ARG A 129 -9.32 13.89 10.00
N ASN A 130 -8.12 14.43 10.12
CA ASN A 130 -6.99 13.64 10.54
C ASN A 130 -7.14 13.23 12.00
N ILE A 131 -6.67 12.03 12.33
CA ILE A 131 -6.62 11.52 13.70
C ILE A 131 -5.22 11.03 14.02
N ILE A 132 -4.80 11.27 15.26
CA ILE A 132 -3.67 10.58 15.87
C ILE A 132 -4.24 9.47 16.74
N MET A 133 -3.94 8.22 16.40
CA MET A 133 -4.25 7.07 17.24
C MET A 133 -3.00 6.67 18.00
N TYR A 134 -3.14 6.34 19.28
CA TYR A 134 -2.02 5.94 20.12
C TYR A 134 -2.45 4.98 21.23
N SER A 135 -1.50 4.14 21.68
CA SER A 135 -1.73 3.15 22.72
C SER A 135 -0.47 2.93 23.55
N THR A 136 -0.68 2.49 24.80
CA THR A 136 0.39 1.98 25.66
C THR A 136 0.84 0.56 25.31
N GLU A 137 0.14 -0.09 24.38
CA GLU A 137 0.43 -1.44 23.87
C GLU A 137 1.24 -1.36 22.58
N GLY A 138 2.50 -0.94 22.68
CA GLY A 138 3.45 -0.89 21.56
C GLY A 138 4.09 -2.24 21.28
N GLY A 139 4.60 -2.42 20.05
CA GLY A 139 5.22 -3.67 19.59
C GLY A 139 4.24 -4.81 19.32
N MET A 140 2.94 -4.60 19.51
CA MET A 140 1.86 -5.55 19.23
C MET A 140 1.08 -5.15 17.97
N ASP A 141 0.34 -6.11 17.41
CA ASP A 141 -0.58 -5.81 16.31
C ASP A 141 -1.75 -4.97 16.85
N ILE A 142 -1.97 -3.79 16.28
CA ILE A 142 -3.00 -2.87 16.77
C ILE A 142 -4.41 -3.41 16.56
N GLU A 143 -4.62 -4.28 15.59
CA GLU A 143 -5.88 -4.98 15.34
C GLU A 143 -6.20 -5.92 16.50
N GLU A 144 -5.20 -6.63 17.03
CA GLU A 144 -5.36 -7.49 18.20
C GLU A 144 -5.68 -6.67 19.46
N VAL A 145 -5.05 -5.51 19.62
CA VAL A 145 -5.34 -4.56 20.71
C VAL A 145 -6.78 -4.03 20.58
N ALA A 146 -7.21 -3.69 19.34
CA ALA A 146 -8.56 -3.21 19.08
C ALA A 146 -9.65 -4.25 19.38
N GLU A 147 -9.35 -5.53 19.19
CA GLU A 147 -10.27 -6.62 19.48
C GLU A 147 -10.33 -6.96 20.99
N LYS A 148 -9.16 -7.02 21.65
CA LYS A 148 -9.06 -7.51 23.05
C LYS A 148 -9.19 -6.43 24.10
N THR A 149 -8.64 -5.24 23.82
CA THR A 149 -8.53 -4.13 24.78
C THR A 149 -8.75 -2.77 24.12
N PRO A 150 -9.93 -2.54 23.47
CA PRO A 150 -10.20 -1.32 22.68
C PRO A 150 -10.10 -0.04 23.52
N GLU A 151 -10.31 -0.12 24.84
CA GLU A 151 -10.14 1.00 25.78
C GLU A 151 -8.68 1.47 25.92
N ARG A 152 -7.71 0.68 25.47
CA ARG A 152 -6.29 1.06 25.43
C ARG A 152 -5.93 1.88 24.20
N ILE A 153 -6.84 2.04 23.24
CA ILE A 153 -6.63 2.83 22.03
C ILE A 153 -7.26 4.21 22.21
N PHE A 154 -6.41 5.21 22.26
CA PHE A 154 -6.81 6.62 22.35
C PHE A 154 -6.82 7.25 20.96
N LYS A 155 -7.66 8.25 20.77
CA LYS A 155 -7.79 9.00 19.50
C LYS A 155 -7.84 10.49 19.80
N GLU A 156 -7.07 11.28 19.04
CA GLU A 156 -7.14 12.73 19.01
C GLU A 156 -7.52 13.16 17.58
N GLU A 157 -8.70 13.73 17.43
CA GLU A 157 -9.11 14.34 16.16
C GLU A 157 -8.48 15.72 16.00
N ILE A 158 -8.05 16.02 14.78
CA ILE A 158 -7.41 17.28 14.43
C ILE A 158 -8.30 18.01 13.45
N ASP A 159 -8.75 19.20 13.83
CA ASP A 159 -9.53 20.06 12.95
C ASP A 159 -8.60 20.64 11.87
N PRO A 160 -8.87 20.40 10.57
CA PRO A 160 -7.99 20.85 9.48
C PRO A 160 -7.87 22.38 9.39
N LYS A 161 -8.80 23.14 10.00
CA LYS A 161 -8.73 24.62 10.00
C LYS A 161 -7.74 25.19 11.00
N VAL A 162 -7.44 24.45 12.09
CA VAL A 162 -6.57 24.94 13.16
C VAL A 162 -5.32 24.09 13.34
N GLY A 163 -5.28 22.89 12.74
CA GLY A 163 -4.17 21.93 12.87
C GLY A 163 -4.02 21.37 14.27
N LEU A 164 -2.93 20.61 14.49
CA LEU A 164 -2.61 20.03 15.79
C LEU A 164 -2.25 21.12 16.81
N GLN A 165 -2.93 21.10 17.94
CA GLN A 165 -2.74 22.08 19.00
C GLN A 165 -1.84 21.55 20.11
N ALA A 166 -1.07 22.45 20.76
CA ALA A 166 -0.14 22.10 21.82
C ALA A 166 -0.79 21.40 23.04
N PHE A 167 -2.07 21.64 23.32
CA PHE A 167 -2.76 20.92 24.38
C PHE A 167 -3.00 19.45 24.02
N GLN A 168 -3.22 19.13 22.74
CA GLN A 168 -3.43 17.77 22.27
C GLN A 168 -2.14 16.94 22.41
N THR A 169 -0.99 17.51 22.04
CA THR A 169 0.30 16.82 22.23
C THR A 169 0.58 16.52 23.70
N ARG A 170 0.23 17.45 24.61
CA ARG A 170 0.34 17.23 26.07
C ARG A 170 -0.64 16.16 26.56
N LYS A 171 -1.88 16.16 26.07
CA LYS A 171 -2.88 15.15 26.40
C LYS A 171 -2.43 13.75 25.98
N ILE A 172 -1.85 13.61 24.79
CA ILE A 172 -1.26 12.35 24.31
C ILE A 172 -0.16 11.88 25.26
N ALA A 173 0.82 12.73 25.58
CA ALA A 173 1.91 12.38 26.49
C ALA A 173 1.40 12.01 27.89
N PHE A 174 0.37 12.68 28.38
CA PHE A 174 -0.26 12.39 29.67
C PHE A 174 -0.97 11.03 29.67
N ASN A 175 -1.78 10.75 28.64
CA ASN A 175 -2.51 9.48 28.49
C ASN A 175 -1.56 8.28 28.35
N LEU A 176 -0.36 8.50 27.78
CA LEU A 176 0.70 7.47 27.72
C LEU A 176 1.44 7.31 29.07
N GLY A 177 1.02 8.01 30.13
CA GLY A 177 1.59 7.91 31.47
C GLY A 177 2.99 8.51 31.61
N LEU A 178 3.38 9.41 30.70
CA LEU A 178 4.71 10.02 30.68
C LEU A 178 4.83 11.20 31.62
N SER A 179 6.03 11.40 32.14
CA SER A 179 6.38 12.52 33.04
C SER A 179 7.81 13.01 32.74
N GLY A 180 8.20 14.12 33.35
CA GLY A 180 9.58 14.63 33.30
C GLY A 180 10.07 14.92 31.89
N ASN A 181 11.24 14.40 31.52
CA ASN A 181 11.84 14.61 30.22
C ASN A 181 11.08 13.85 29.12
N ALA A 182 10.71 12.60 29.38
CA ALA A 182 9.96 11.79 28.40
C ALA A 182 8.62 12.45 27.98
N PHE A 183 7.94 13.14 28.90
CA PHE A 183 6.74 13.92 28.57
C PHE A 183 7.05 15.06 27.58
N LYS A 184 8.13 15.80 27.80
CA LYS A 184 8.54 16.91 26.90
C LYS A 184 8.96 16.37 25.53
N GLU A 185 9.74 15.30 25.51
CA GLU A 185 10.16 14.67 24.26
C GLU A 185 8.97 14.11 23.47
N MET A 186 8.00 13.47 24.13
CA MET A 186 6.79 12.98 23.45
C MET A 186 5.96 14.13 22.87
N THR A 187 5.83 15.25 23.57
CA THR A 187 5.09 16.41 23.01
C THR A 187 5.75 16.97 21.76
N ARG A 188 7.09 17.00 21.70
CA ARG A 188 7.87 17.41 20.52
C ARG A 188 7.74 16.38 19.41
N PHE A 189 7.87 15.10 19.75
CA PHE A 189 7.76 13.98 18.82
C PHE A 189 6.41 14.01 18.09
N VAL A 190 5.30 14.11 18.82
CA VAL A 190 3.95 14.15 18.23
C VAL A 190 3.76 15.37 17.32
N ALA A 191 4.25 16.54 17.73
CA ALA A 191 4.16 17.75 16.91
C ALA A 191 4.95 17.59 15.58
N ALA A 192 6.16 17.06 15.66
CA ALA A 192 7.01 16.80 14.49
C ALA A 192 6.43 15.70 13.59
N LEU A 193 5.89 14.62 14.16
CA LEU A 193 5.25 13.54 13.43
C LEU A 193 4.03 14.04 12.65
N TYR A 194 3.15 14.81 13.28
CA TYR A 194 1.98 15.35 12.60
C TYR A 194 2.37 16.33 11.48
N LYS A 195 3.37 17.19 11.73
CA LYS A 195 3.90 18.09 10.72
C LYS A 195 4.45 17.33 9.52
N ALA A 196 5.21 16.27 9.75
CA ALA A 196 5.70 15.40 8.68
C ALA A 196 4.54 14.80 7.87
N TYR A 197 3.53 14.25 8.54
CA TYR A 197 2.35 13.68 7.89
C TYR A 197 1.62 14.68 6.99
N ASP A 198 1.36 15.88 7.50
CA ASP A 198 0.58 16.90 6.82
C ASP A 198 1.34 17.52 5.62
N GLU A 199 2.61 17.87 5.81
CA GLU A 199 3.42 18.54 4.78
C GLU A 199 3.94 17.60 3.68
N THR A 200 3.90 16.27 3.90
CA THR A 200 4.32 15.27 2.89
C THR A 200 3.16 14.68 2.09
N ASP A 201 1.95 15.19 2.26
CA ASP A 201 0.74 14.60 1.66
C ASP A 201 0.62 13.10 1.93
N SER A 202 0.85 12.71 3.18
CA SER A 202 0.78 11.30 3.54
C SER A 202 -0.65 10.88 3.84
N SER A 203 -0.99 9.66 3.46
CA SER A 203 -2.27 9.03 3.81
C SER A 203 -2.19 8.28 5.15
N MET A 204 -0.98 7.86 5.56
CA MET A 204 -0.75 7.19 6.82
C MET A 204 0.72 7.29 7.25
N PHE A 205 0.94 7.60 8.51
CA PHE A 205 2.16 7.28 9.25
C PHE A 205 1.81 6.35 10.39
N GLU A 206 2.53 5.24 10.51
CA GLU A 206 2.42 4.32 11.64
C GLU A 206 3.81 4.05 12.21
N ILE A 207 3.95 4.25 13.50
CA ILE A 207 5.17 4.01 14.26
C ILE A 207 4.86 2.95 15.32
N ASN A 208 5.42 1.77 15.15
CA ASN A 208 5.18 0.65 16.04
C ASN A 208 6.42 -0.25 16.21
N PRO A 209 7.19 -0.06 17.31
CA PRO A 209 6.90 0.82 18.43
C PRO A 209 7.50 2.22 18.31
N VAL A 210 6.88 3.17 19.04
CA VAL A 210 7.55 4.36 19.55
C VAL A 210 8.18 3.96 20.88
N LEU A 211 9.48 4.10 21.01
CA LEU A 211 10.22 3.69 22.20
C LEU A 211 10.53 4.88 23.13
N LYS A 212 10.15 4.76 24.38
CA LYS A 212 10.77 5.51 25.46
C LYS A 212 12.02 4.76 25.90
N THR A 213 13.18 5.33 25.64
CA THR A 213 14.47 4.75 26.02
C THR A 213 14.73 4.86 27.53
N SER A 214 15.76 4.17 27.98
CA SER A 214 16.19 4.19 29.40
C SER A 214 16.75 5.52 29.87
N ASP A 215 17.07 6.46 28.96
CA ASP A 215 17.49 7.84 29.23
C ASP A 215 16.39 8.87 28.90
N ASP A 216 15.11 8.40 28.86
CA ASP A 216 13.91 9.22 28.69
C ASP A 216 13.82 9.96 27.31
N LYS A 217 14.48 9.46 26.28
CA LYS A 217 14.25 9.90 24.89
C LYS A 217 13.04 9.19 24.30
N ILE A 218 12.43 9.78 23.30
CA ILE A 218 11.34 9.18 22.52
C ILE A 218 11.84 8.98 21.09
N ILE A 219 11.82 7.74 20.59
CA ILE A 219 12.44 7.35 19.33
C ILE A 219 11.45 6.51 18.50
N ALA A 220 11.33 6.78 17.20
CA ALA A 220 10.66 5.91 16.25
C ALA A 220 11.58 4.72 15.92
N VAL A 221 11.19 3.52 16.36
CA VAL A 221 11.98 2.29 16.14
C VAL A 221 11.62 1.65 14.81
N ASP A 222 10.36 1.66 14.41
CA ASP A 222 9.88 1.27 13.09
C ASP A 222 9.07 2.41 12.49
N ALA A 223 8.89 2.41 11.17
CA ALA A 223 8.06 3.38 10.49
C ALA A 223 7.43 2.74 9.24
N LYS A 224 6.11 2.80 9.18
CA LYS A 224 5.33 2.49 8.00
C LYS A 224 4.70 3.76 7.48
N VAL A 225 5.08 4.16 6.27
CA VAL A 225 4.66 5.41 5.66
C VAL A 225 3.99 5.13 4.32
N ASN A 226 2.83 5.74 4.15
CA ASN A 226 2.09 5.69 2.90
C ASN A 226 1.79 7.12 2.44
N LEU A 227 2.30 7.48 1.26
CA LEU A 227 2.07 8.78 0.65
C LEU A 227 0.82 8.74 -0.23
N ASP A 228 0.05 9.82 -0.27
CA ASP A 228 -1.05 9.97 -1.22
C ASP A 228 -0.48 10.21 -2.62
N GLU A 229 -0.75 9.28 -3.53
CA GLU A 229 -0.23 9.36 -4.91
C GLU A 229 -0.75 10.60 -5.65
N ASN A 230 -1.93 11.09 -5.29
CA ASN A 230 -2.48 12.32 -5.84
C ASN A 230 -1.69 13.57 -5.42
N GLY A 231 -0.92 13.50 -4.35
CA GLY A 231 -0.03 14.58 -3.87
C GLY A 231 1.40 14.52 -4.43
N LEU A 232 1.84 13.39 -5.00
CA LEU A 232 3.25 13.16 -5.38
C LEU A 232 3.79 14.13 -6.44
N PHE A 233 2.95 14.76 -7.25
CA PHE A 233 3.38 15.79 -8.20
C PHE A 233 4.04 17.00 -7.51
N ARG A 234 3.77 17.21 -6.22
CA ARG A 234 4.40 18.23 -5.38
C ARG A 234 5.71 17.78 -4.73
N HIS A 235 5.98 16.46 -4.75
CA HIS A 235 7.09 15.79 -4.08
C HIS A 235 7.88 14.90 -5.05
N PRO A 236 8.56 15.46 -6.05
CA PRO A 236 9.29 14.68 -7.05
C PRO A 236 10.44 13.85 -6.44
N ASP A 237 11.02 14.32 -5.33
CA ASP A 237 12.03 13.63 -4.55
C ASP A 237 11.47 12.35 -3.88
N TYR A 238 10.23 12.40 -3.40
CA TYR A 238 9.57 11.21 -2.83
C TYR A 238 9.13 10.24 -3.92
N LEU A 239 8.71 10.73 -5.09
CA LEU A 239 8.39 9.88 -6.23
C LEU A 239 9.60 9.01 -6.64
N ALA A 240 10.82 9.53 -6.53
CA ALA A 240 12.05 8.80 -6.79
C ALA A 240 12.33 7.67 -5.76
N MET A 241 11.62 7.65 -4.63
CA MET A 241 11.72 6.59 -3.62
C MET A 241 10.86 5.35 -3.94
N ARG A 242 10.05 5.38 -5.00
CA ARG A 242 9.20 4.26 -5.41
C ARG A 242 10.05 3.03 -5.70
N ASP A 243 9.68 1.90 -5.09
CA ASP A 243 10.31 0.60 -5.36
C ASP A 243 9.31 -0.32 -6.08
N VAL A 244 9.42 -0.39 -7.39
CA VAL A 244 8.52 -1.18 -8.25
C VAL A 244 8.63 -2.69 -8.02
N LEU A 245 9.73 -3.17 -7.42
CA LEU A 245 9.89 -4.59 -7.05
C LEU A 245 8.99 -5.01 -5.89
N GLU A 246 8.47 -4.03 -5.15
CA GLU A 246 7.53 -4.24 -4.05
C GLU A 246 6.06 -4.16 -4.48
N GLU A 247 5.78 -3.77 -5.71
CA GLU A 247 4.43 -3.64 -6.27
C GLU A 247 4.03 -4.89 -7.08
N ASP A 248 2.74 -5.06 -7.36
CA ASP A 248 2.29 -6.10 -8.29
C ASP A 248 2.75 -5.74 -9.72
N PRO A 249 3.49 -6.63 -10.40
CA PRO A 249 4.02 -6.34 -11.73
C PRO A 249 2.93 -6.00 -12.76
N THR A 250 1.72 -6.55 -12.59
CA THR A 250 0.59 -6.29 -13.48
C THR A 250 0.02 -4.88 -13.26
N GLU A 251 -0.01 -4.42 -11.98
CA GLU A 251 -0.42 -3.06 -11.63
C GLU A 251 0.60 -2.03 -12.13
N VAL A 252 1.90 -2.34 -12.02
CA VAL A 252 2.97 -1.49 -12.55
C VAL A 252 2.83 -1.32 -14.06
N GLU A 253 2.68 -2.43 -14.81
CA GLU A 253 2.48 -2.40 -16.25
C GLU A 253 1.20 -1.63 -16.65
N ALA A 254 0.10 -1.83 -15.94
CA ALA A 254 -1.14 -1.10 -16.17
C ALA A 254 -0.93 0.41 -16.02
N GLY A 255 -0.18 0.83 -15.00
CA GLY A 255 0.19 2.22 -14.75
C GLY A 255 0.98 2.84 -15.92
N GLU A 256 1.91 2.11 -16.53
CA GLU A 256 2.68 2.55 -17.71
C GLU A 256 1.77 2.86 -18.92
N HIS A 257 0.62 2.18 -19.00
CA HIS A 257 -0.40 2.41 -20.04
C HIS A 257 -1.52 3.37 -19.63
N ASN A 258 -1.38 4.05 -18.48
CA ASN A 258 -2.39 4.94 -17.89
C ASN A 258 -3.74 4.24 -17.66
N LEU A 259 -3.70 3.00 -17.21
CA LEU A 259 -4.85 2.22 -16.79
C LEU A 259 -4.87 2.17 -15.25
N ASN A 260 -6.04 2.38 -14.67
CA ASN A 260 -6.25 2.15 -13.25
C ASN A 260 -6.64 0.68 -13.06
N TYR A 261 -5.69 -0.12 -12.61
CA TYR A 261 -5.85 -1.57 -12.42
C TYR A 261 -5.53 -1.97 -11.00
N VAL A 262 -6.36 -2.85 -10.44
CA VAL A 262 -6.08 -3.54 -9.16
C VAL A 262 -6.38 -5.02 -9.38
N LYS A 263 -5.42 -5.88 -9.07
CA LYS A 263 -5.59 -7.33 -9.13
C LYS A 263 -6.45 -7.83 -7.98
N LEU A 264 -7.36 -8.76 -8.28
CA LEU A 264 -8.20 -9.48 -7.31
C LEU A 264 -8.11 -10.98 -7.57
N ASP A 265 -8.67 -11.79 -6.66
CA ASP A 265 -8.57 -13.26 -6.70
C ASP A 265 -9.79 -13.95 -7.35
N GLY A 266 -10.35 -13.34 -8.38
CA GLY A 266 -11.56 -13.83 -9.02
C GLY A 266 -11.36 -14.59 -10.34
N ASN A 267 -12.48 -14.82 -11.04
CA ASN A 267 -12.53 -15.56 -12.30
C ASN A 267 -13.20 -14.81 -13.46
N VAL A 268 -13.68 -13.58 -13.22
CA VAL A 268 -14.27 -12.72 -14.26
C VAL A 268 -13.49 -11.42 -14.35
N GLY A 269 -12.81 -11.22 -15.47
CA GLY A 269 -12.13 -9.96 -15.76
C GLY A 269 -13.13 -8.84 -16.01
N CYS A 270 -12.83 -7.63 -15.51
CA CYS A 270 -13.67 -6.44 -15.68
C CYS A 270 -12.93 -5.37 -16.47
N MET A 271 -13.60 -4.72 -17.41
CA MET A 271 -13.14 -3.52 -18.09
C MET A 271 -14.27 -2.50 -18.14
N VAL A 272 -14.07 -1.34 -17.56
CA VAL A 272 -15.09 -0.29 -17.47
C VAL A 272 -14.52 1.10 -17.73
N ASN A 273 -15.38 2.10 -17.86
CA ASN A 273 -15.01 3.51 -17.93
C ASN A 273 -15.55 4.27 -16.71
N GLY A 274 -14.77 4.31 -15.66
CA GLY A 274 -15.08 5.02 -14.44
C GLY A 274 -15.16 4.12 -13.20
N ALA A 275 -14.54 4.57 -12.12
CA ALA A 275 -14.36 3.81 -10.88
C ALA A 275 -15.70 3.38 -10.23
N GLY A 276 -16.71 4.26 -10.23
CA GLY A 276 -18.03 3.93 -9.69
C GLY A 276 -18.73 2.81 -10.48
N LEU A 277 -18.60 2.84 -11.82
CA LEU A 277 -19.11 1.77 -12.68
C LEU A 277 -18.33 0.46 -12.47
N ALA A 278 -17.02 0.54 -12.20
CA ALA A 278 -16.21 -0.64 -11.89
C ALA A 278 -16.72 -1.34 -10.63
N MET A 279 -16.96 -0.61 -9.56
CA MET A 279 -17.49 -1.18 -8.31
C MET A 279 -18.86 -1.82 -8.52
N ALA A 280 -19.79 -1.12 -9.19
CA ALA A 280 -21.11 -1.68 -9.52
C ALA A 280 -21.02 -2.91 -10.42
N THR A 281 -20.07 -2.95 -11.36
CA THR A 281 -19.83 -4.11 -12.23
C THR A 281 -19.32 -5.31 -11.44
N MET A 282 -18.40 -5.09 -10.50
CA MET A 282 -17.91 -6.15 -9.61
C MET A 282 -19.03 -6.72 -8.73
N ASP A 283 -19.92 -5.87 -8.21
CA ASP A 283 -21.10 -6.33 -7.45
C ASP A 283 -22.03 -7.18 -8.31
N ILE A 284 -22.28 -6.76 -9.56
CA ILE A 284 -23.10 -7.53 -10.51
C ILE A 284 -22.47 -8.89 -10.83
N ILE A 285 -21.16 -8.96 -11.01
CA ILE A 285 -20.46 -10.22 -11.22
C ILE A 285 -20.67 -11.16 -10.02
N LYS A 286 -20.55 -10.65 -8.80
CA LYS A 286 -20.80 -11.44 -7.58
C LYS A 286 -22.25 -11.93 -7.49
N LEU A 287 -23.20 -11.06 -7.75
CA LEU A 287 -24.62 -11.42 -7.75
C LEU A 287 -24.96 -12.47 -8.83
N ALA A 288 -24.21 -12.52 -9.94
CA ALA A 288 -24.32 -13.52 -10.99
C ALA A 288 -23.58 -14.84 -10.68
N GLY A 289 -22.97 -14.98 -9.51
CA GLY A 289 -22.25 -16.19 -9.09
C GLY A 289 -20.80 -16.28 -9.56
N GLY A 290 -20.27 -15.21 -10.17
CA GLY A 290 -18.84 -15.06 -10.47
C GLY A 290 -18.08 -14.33 -9.36
N GLU A 291 -16.76 -14.30 -9.49
CA GLU A 291 -15.88 -13.51 -8.64
C GLU A 291 -15.06 -12.56 -9.51
N PRO A 292 -15.00 -11.24 -9.20
CA PRO A 292 -14.23 -10.29 -9.99
C PRO A 292 -12.72 -10.57 -9.86
N ALA A 293 -12.05 -10.72 -11.01
CA ALA A 293 -10.60 -10.98 -11.08
C ALA A 293 -9.76 -9.70 -10.99
N ASN A 294 -10.37 -8.56 -11.27
CA ASN A 294 -9.70 -7.26 -11.22
C ASN A 294 -10.70 -6.10 -11.13
N PHE A 295 -10.20 -4.97 -10.64
CA PHE A 295 -10.74 -3.65 -10.95
C PHE A 295 -9.97 -3.11 -12.16
N LEU A 296 -10.62 -2.57 -13.18
CA LEU A 296 -9.96 -1.88 -14.30
C LEU A 296 -10.84 -0.76 -14.85
N ASP A 297 -10.31 0.46 -14.78
CA ASP A 297 -10.93 1.65 -15.37
C ASP A 297 -10.05 2.16 -16.52
N VAL A 298 -10.61 2.11 -17.75
CA VAL A 298 -9.93 2.62 -18.95
C VAL A 298 -10.06 4.14 -19.11
N GLY A 299 -10.81 4.80 -18.23
CA GLY A 299 -11.04 6.24 -18.24
C GLY A 299 -12.01 6.72 -19.32
N GLY A 300 -12.39 8.01 -19.22
CA GLY A 300 -13.35 8.65 -20.11
C GLY A 300 -12.83 8.92 -21.53
N THR A 301 -11.55 8.70 -21.80
CA THR A 301 -10.90 8.90 -23.12
C THR A 301 -10.38 7.59 -23.72
N ALA A 302 -11.02 6.47 -23.38
CA ALA A 302 -10.65 5.16 -23.88
C ALA A 302 -10.50 5.15 -25.42
N ASN A 303 -9.34 4.68 -25.89
CA ASN A 303 -9.03 4.49 -27.30
C ASN A 303 -8.64 3.02 -27.55
N ALA A 304 -8.50 2.64 -28.84
CA ALA A 304 -8.18 1.28 -29.22
C ALA A 304 -6.92 0.72 -28.52
N ALA A 305 -5.88 1.52 -28.40
CA ALA A 305 -4.62 1.10 -27.77
C ALA A 305 -4.79 0.80 -26.26
N ARG A 306 -5.53 1.63 -25.54
CA ARG A 306 -5.85 1.37 -24.12
C ARG A 306 -6.71 0.13 -23.93
N VAL A 307 -7.71 -0.05 -24.79
CA VAL A 307 -8.58 -1.24 -24.77
C VAL A 307 -7.75 -2.50 -25.03
N GLU A 308 -6.85 -2.48 -26.01
CA GLU A 308 -5.95 -3.59 -26.30
C GLU A 308 -5.07 -3.94 -25.10
N GLN A 309 -4.42 -2.95 -24.48
CA GLN A 309 -3.57 -3.18 -23.31
C GLN A 309 -4.38 -3.70 -22.12
N ALA A 310 -5.60 -3.19 -21.92
CA ALA A 310 -6.50 -3.69 -20.89
C ALA A 310 -6.81 -5.18 -21.08
N PHE A 311 -7.13 -5.63 -22.29
CA PHE A 311 -7.31 -7.06 -22.58
C PHE A 311 -6.04 -7.87 -22.33
N ARG A 312 -4.88 -7.40 -22.80
CA ARG A 312 -3.60 -8.09 -22.60
C ARG A 312 -3.28 -8.26 -21.11
N ILE A 313 -3.56 -7.25 -20.29
CA ILE A 313 -3.34 -7.28 -18.86
C ILE A 313 -4.30 -8.27 -18.17
N ILE A 314 -5.60 -8.21 -18.47
CA ILE A 314 -6.60 -9.14 -17.89
C ILE A 314 -6.27 -10.59 -18.26
N LEU A 315 -5.86 -10.85 -19.49
CA LEU A 315 -5.57 -12.20 -20.01
C LEU A 315 -4.28 -12.81 -19.46
N LYS A 316 -3.44 -12.04 -18.75
CA LYS A 316 -2.28 -12.60 -18.03
C LYS A 316 -2.69 -13.43 -16.82
N ASP A 317 -3.87 -13.20 -16.25
CA ASP A 317 -4.37 -14.00 -15.15
C ASP A 317 -4.99 -15.30 -15.67
N PRO A 318 -4.37 -16.47 -15.40
CA PRO A 318 -4.86 -17.76 -15.87
C PRO A 318 -6.18 -18.21 -15.19
N HIS A 319 -6.60 -17.54 -14.13
CA HIS A 319 -7.87 -17.84 -13.45
C HIS A 319 -9.07 -17.19 -14.12
N VAL A 320 -8.85 -16.22 -15.01
CA VAL A 320 -9.92 -15.54 -15.75
C VAL A 320 -10.59 -16.51 -16.72
N LYS A 321 -11.91 -16.71 -16.55
CA LYS A 321 -12.75 -17.58 -17.38
C LYS A 321 -13.67 -16.81 -18.31
N ALA A 322 -13.92 -15.53 -18.04
CA ALA A 322 -14.73 -14.63 -18.86
C ALA A 322 -14.26 -13.19 -18.64
N ILE A 323 -14.55 -12.32 -19.61
CA ILE A 323 -14.31 -10.88 -19.48
C ILE A 323 -15.63 -10.13 -19.69
N LEU A 324 -16.00 -9.28 -18.72
CA LEU A 324 -17.13 -8.35 -18.85
C LEU A 324 -16.60 -6.93 -19.12
N VAL A 325 -16.88 -6.45 -20.34
CA VAL A 325 -16.67 -5.06 -20.73
C VAL A 325 -17.98 -4.31 -20.50
N ASN A 326 -17.99 -3.35 -19.60
CA ASN A 326 -19.17 -2.56 -19.26
C ASN A 326 -18.86 -1.07 -19.42
N ILE A 327 -19.33 -0.49 -20.51
CA ILE A 327 -19.12 0.91 -20.86
C ILE A 327 -20.44 1.65 -20.78
N PHE A 328 -20.46 2.75 -20.03
CA PHE A 328 -21.61 3.62 -19.87
C PHE A 328 -21.19 5.08 -19.90
N GLY A 329 -21.92 5.90 -20.64
CA GLY A 329 -21.70 7.35 -20.52
C GLY A 329 -22.08 8.17 -21.76
N GLY A 330 -22.17 9.50 -21.55
CA GLY A 330 -22.42 10.47 -22.60
C GLY A 330 -21.16 11.01 -23.27
N ILE A 331 -20.03 11.07 -22.57
CA ILE A 331 -18.75 11.59 -23.09
C ILE A 331 -18.01 10.49 -23.87
N VAL A 332 -18.00 9.27 -23.35
CA VAL A 332 -17.39 8.13 -24.02
C VAL A 332 -18.30 7.66 -25.14
N ARG A 333 -17.78 7.64 -26.34
CA ARG A 333 -18.49 7.14 -27.53
C ARG A 333 -18.37 5.62 -27.62
N CYS A 334 -19.51 4.94 -27.53
CA CYS A 334 -19.58 3.48 -27.57
C CYS A 334 -19.03 2.89 -28.87
N ASP A 335 -19.25 3.55 -30.01
CA ASP A 335 -18.73 3.14 -31.33
C ASP A 335 -17.19 3.11 -31.36
N ARG A 336 -16.52 4.07 -30.71
CA ARG A 336 -15.05 4.09 -30.58
C ARG A 336 -14.52 2.97 -29.71
N VAL A 337 -15.23 2.66 -28.60
CA VAL A 337 -14.85 1.54 -27.75
C VAL A 337 -15.09 0.21 -28.45
N ALA A 338 -16.22 0.06 -29.14
CA ALA A 338 -16.49 -1.13 -29.94
C ALA A 338 -15.43 -1.34 -31.02
N GLN A 339 -15.03 -0.30 -31.74
CA GLN A 339 -13.92 -0.37 -32.69
C GLN A 339 -12.61 -0.79 -31.98
N GLY A 340 -12.32 -0.21 -30.82
CA GLY A 340 -11.16 -0.60 -30.01
C GLY A 340 -11.16 -2.06 -29.59
N ILE A 341 -12.33 -2.62 -29.24
CA ILE A 341 -12.49 -4.04 -28.92
C ILE A 341 -12.21 -4.91 -30.16
N VAL A 342 -12.77 -4.54 -31.32
CA VAL A 342 -12.58 -5.27 -32.59
C VAL A 342 -11.10 -5.24 -33.01
N ASP A 343 -10.45 -4.08 -32.90
CA ASP A 343 -9.05 -3.92 -33.26
C ASP A 343 -8.13 -4.69 -32.27
N ALA A 344 -8.41 -4.60 -30.98
CA ALA A 344 -7.70 -5.37 -29.96
C ALA A 344 -7.79 -6.88 -30.20
N TYR A 345 -9.00 -7.37 -30.50
CA TYR A 345 -9.20 -8.78 -30.78
C TYR A 345 -8.40 -9.23 -32.01
N LYS A 346 -8.39 -8.43 -33.10
CA LYS A 346 -7.60 -8.73 -34.29
C LYS A 346 -6.09 -8.74 -34.04
N ASN A 347 -5.60 -7.81 -33.19
CA ASN A 347 -4.19 -7.67 -32.88
C ASN A 347 -3.68 -8.74 -31.88
N ILE A 348 -4.53 -9.14 -30.93
CA ILE A 348 -4.21 -10.18 -29.95
C ILE A 348 -4.28 -11.57 -30.60
N GLY A 349 -5.16 -11.74 -31.58
CA GLY A 349 -5.50 -13.02 -32.18
C GLY A 349 -6.64 -13.71 -31.44
N GLU A 350 -6.54 -15.03 -31.23
CA GLU A 350 -7.60 -15.77 -30.54
C GLU A 350 -7.59 -15.44 -29.03
N ILE A 351 -8.69 -14.88 -28.52
CA ILE A 351 -8.90 -14.69 -27.08
C ILE A 351 -9.57 -15.97 -26.54
N PRO A 352 -8.90 -16.66 -25.59
CA PRO A 352 -9.30 -18.00 -25.17
C PRO A 352 -10.56 -18.03 -24.28
N VAL A 353 -11.03 -16.86 -23.84
CA VAL A 353 -12.17 -16.71 -22.93
C VAL A 353 -13.32 -15.95 -23.61
N PRO A 354 -14.59 -16.25 -23.28
CA PRO A 354 -15.72 -15.49 -23.79
C PRO A 354 -15.70 -14.06 -23.28
N ILE A 355 -16.06 -13.15 -24.19
CA ILE A 355 -16.19 -11.71 -23.91
C ILE A 355 -17.66 -11.34 -23.91
N ILE A 356 -18.10 -10.67 -22.87
CA ILE A 356 -19.44 -10.10 -22.74
C ILE A 356 -19.26 -8.59 -22.81
N VAL A 357 -19.97 -7.93 -23.71
CA VAL A 357 -19.85 -6.48 -23.94
C VAL A 357 -21.19 -5.83 -23.72
N ARG A 358 -21.23 -4.92 -22.74
CA ARG A 358 -22.37 -4.02 -22.55
C ARG A 358 -21.93 -2.60 -22.88
N LEU A 359 -22.58 -2.02 -23.88
CA LEU A 359 -22.35 -0.65 -24.31
C LEU A 359 -23.66 0.13 -24.22
N GLN A 360 -23.69 1.18 -23.41
CA GLN A 360 -24.84 2.04 -23.23
C GLN A 360 -24.44 3.51 -23.21
N GLY A 361 -25.14 4.34 -24.00
CA GLY A 361 -24.86 5.78 -24.12
C GLY A 361 -24.70 6.21 -25.58
N THR A 362 -23.86 7.21 -25.83
CA THR A 362 -23.69 7.81 -27.15
C THR A 362 -23.20 6.77 -28.18
N ASN A 363 -23.96 6.60 -29.26
CA ASN A 363 -23.72 5.64 -30.37
C ASN A 363 -23.71 4.17 -29.92
N ALA A 364 -24.60 3.81 -28.97
CA ALA A 364 -24.68 2.43 -28.48
C ALA A 364 -25.20 1.45 -29.55
N ASP A 365 -26.16 1.87 -30.38
CA ASP A 365 -26.74 1.03 -31.45
C ASP A 365 -25.72 0.76 -32.53
N GLU A 366 -24.96 1.77 -32.97
CA GLU A 366 -23.85 1.63 -33.91
C GLU A 366 -22.75 0.73 -33.36
N ALA A 367 -22.44 0.88 -32.09
CA ALA A 367 -21.45 0.05 -31.39
C ALA A 367 -21.88 -1.43 -31.36
N LYS A 368 -23.16 -1.69 -31.03
CA LYS A 368 -23.71 -3.04 -31.03
C LYS A 368 -23.61 -3.67 -32.42
N LYS A 369 -24.07 -2.94 -33.46
CA LYS A 369 -23.98 -3.40 -34.84
C LYS A 369 -22.53 -3.74 -35.24
N LEU A 370 -21.57 -2.89 -34.88
CA LEU A 370 -20.14 -3.11 -35.17
C LEU A 370 -19.61 -4.38 -34.49
N ILE A 371 -19.99 -4.65 -33.25
CA ILE A 371 -19.62 -5.89 -32.55
C ILE A 371 -20.28 -7.11 -33.21
N ASP A 372 -21.59 -7.05 -33.48
CA ASP A 372 -22.35 -8.17 -34.06
C ASP A 372 -21.85 -8.52 -35.48
N GLU A 373 -21.48 -7.52 -36.29
CA GLU A 373 -20.95 -7.70 -37.65
C GLU A 373 -19.46 -8.08 -37.69
N SER A 374 -18.75 -7.96 -36.59
CA SER A 374 -17.30 -8.23 -36.53
C SER A 374 -16.92 -9.70 -36.69
N GLY A 375 -17.87 -10.61 -36.50
CA GLY A 375 -17.64 -12.07 -36.52
C GLY A 375 -16.87 -12.61 -35.33
N LEU A 376 -16.66 -11.78 -34.29
CA LEU A 376 -15.96 -12.16 -33.08
C LEU A 376 -16.86 -13.00 -32.16
N LYS A 377 -16.23 -13.85 -31.31
CA LYS A 377 -16.92 -14.60 -30.25
C LYS A 377 -17.22 -13.69 -29.05
N VAL A 378 -18.08 -12.70 -29.25
CA VAL A 378 -18.47 -11.72 -28.27
C VAL A 378 -19.98 -11.75 -28.11
N SER A 379 -20.46 -11.78 -26.86
CA SER A 379 -21.87 -11.63 -26.52
C SER A 379 -22.16 -10.18 -26.18
N SER A 380 -23.10 -9.55 -26.93
CA SER A 380 -23.51 -8.17 -26.67
C SER A 380 -24.73 -8.10 -25.74
N ALA A 381 -24.74 -7.12 -24.83
CA ALA A 381 -25.86 -6.80 -23.95
C ALA A 381 -26.12 -5.29 -23.95
N ILE A 382 -27.36 -4.91 -23.71
CA ILE A 382 -27.77 -3.49 -23.53
C ILE A 382 -28.03 -3.26 -22.05
N GLU A 383 -28.87 -4.10 -21.45
CA GLU A 383 -29.22 -3.98 -20.04
C GLU A 383 -28.19 -4.62 -19.12
N LEU A 384 -28.00 -4.05 -17.93
CA LEU A 384 -27.06 -4.56 -16.96
C LEU A 384 -27.42 -5.97 -16.47
N LYS A 385 -28.74 -6.23 -16.35
CA LYS A 385 -29.26 -7.57 -16.00
C LYS A 385 -28.93 -8.61 -17.07
N GLU A 386 -29.06 -8.27 -18.34
CA GLU A 386 -28.70 -9.14 -19.45
C GLU A 386 -27.21 -9.52 -19.41
N ALA A 387 -26.34 -8.53 -19.14
CA ALA A 387 -24.91 -8.78 -18.94
C ALA A 387 -24.65 -9.73 -17.76
N ALA A 388 -25.35 -9.57 -16.66
CA ALA A 388 -25.26 -10.45 -15.49
C ALA A 388 -25.69 -11.89 -15.82
N ASP A 389 -26.81 -12.06 -16.54
CA ASP A 389 -27.31 -13.36 -16.97
C ASP A 389 -26.34 -14.07 -17.93
N LEU A 390 -25.62 -13.32 -18.77
CA LEU A 390 -24.56 -13.85 -19.64
C LEU A 390 -23.34 -14.27 -18.83
N VAL A 391 -22.91 -13.50 -17.83
CA VAL A 391 -21.84 -13.89 -16.91
C VAL A 391 -22.19 -15.18 -16.19
N GLN A 392 -23.41 -15.28 -15.63
CA GLN A 392 -23.86 -16.48 -14.94
C GLN A 392 -23.81 -17.74 -15.82
N LYS A 393 -24.17 -17.63 -17.09
CA LYS A 393 -24.10 -18.76 -18.05
C LYS A 393 -22.70 -19.26 -18.33
N VAL A 394 -21.70 -18.41 -18.15
CA VAL A 394 -20.30 -18.73 -18.46
C VAL A 394 -19.55 -19.24 -17.24
N VAL A 395 -19.85 -18.75 -16.04
CA VAL A 395 -19.09 -19.06 -14.81
C VAL A 395 -19.86 -19.93 -13.82
N GLY A 396 -21.17 -20.03 -13.95
CA GLY A 396 -22.05 -20.92 -13.17
C GLY A 396 -22.20 -22.25 -13.86
#